data_51dbacd1c572d31a9e7853c9520de392
#
_entry.id   51dbacd1c572d31a9e7853c9520de392
#
_cell.length_a   1.000
_cell.length_b   1.000
_cell.length_c   1.000
_cell.angle_alpha   90.00
_cell.angle_beta   90.00
_cell.angle_gamma   90.00
#
_symmetry.space_group_name_H-M   'P 1'
#
loop_
_entity.id
_entity.type
_entity.pdbx_description
1 polymer ?
#
loop_
_entity_poly.entity_id
_entity_poly.type
_entity_poly.pdbx_seq_one_letter_code
_entity_poly.pdbx_strand_id
1 'polypeptide(L)'
;NYAIDYDKDNYIDLKNNNDAYASAANYLSKIGWKDEQPCFYKIDLSKEIPKKYLNVSAKKLNNKKKLKYFRKYISNENLLDQKFDDLTVSIITPDKDIIPDAENLSPAYIVFDNYEIILKWNRSLRFSLAVCTLKDKFINEL
;
A
#
# COMPACT_ATOMS: atom_id res chain seq x y z
N ASN A 1 9.77 -2.56 22.14
CA ASN A 1 9.32 -1.19 22.30
C ASN A 1 9.72 -0.37 21.08
N TYR A 2 8.78 0.37 20.48
CA TYR A 2 9.00 1.10 19.21
C TYR A 2 9.16 2.60 19.43
N ALA A 3 8.83 3.09 20.62
CA ALA A 3 8.90 4.50 20.96
C ALA A 3 10.34 4.98 21.05
N ILE A 4 10.60 6.18 20.54
CA ILE A 4 11.91 6.83 20.47
C ILE A 4 11.81 8.22 21.08
N ASP A 5 12.75 8.55 21.94
CA ASP A 5 13.11 9.89 22.38
C ASP A 5 14.03 10.50 21.30
N TYR A 6 13.48 11.33 20.44
CA TYR A 6 14.21 11.89 19.29
C TYR A 6 15.11 13.05 19.70
N ASP A 7 14.65 13.90 20.60
CA ASP A 7 15.37 15.10 21.04
C ASP A 7 16.31 14.82 22.23
N LYS A 8 16.29 13.58 22.76
CA LYS A 8 17.18 13.09 23.83
C LYS A 8 17.03 13.83 25.15
N ASP A 9 15.83 14.29 25.44
CA ASP A 9 15.52 14.95 26.71
C ASP A 9 15.24 13.95 27.87
N ASN A 10 15.36 12.63 27.60
CA ASN A 10 15.08 11.49 28.47
C ASN A 10 13.58 11.25 28.75
N TYR A 11 12.71 11.85 27.95
CA TYR A 11 11.27 11.67 28.04
C TYR A 11 10.68 11.39 26.65
N ILE A 12 9.89 10.34 26.50
CA ILE A 12 9.19 10.05 25.26
C ILE A 12 7.80 10.69 25.32
N ASP A 13 7.62 11.80 24.61
CA ASP A 13 6.35 12.50 24.51
C ASP A 13 5.71 12.30 23.12
N LEU A 14 4.79 11.35 23.01
CA LEU A 14 4.08 11.09 21.76
C LEU A 14 3.09 12.20 21.36
N LYS A 15 2.92 13.24 22.17
CA LYS A 15 2.24 14.48 21.79
C LYS A 15 3.19 15.47 21.13
N ASN A 16 4.49 15.31 21.34
CA ASN A 16 5.53 16.01 20.60
C ASN A 16 5.67 15.38 19.20
N ASN A 17 5.60 16.20 18.16
CA ASN A 17 5.66 15.72 16.77
C ASN A 17 6.96 14.97 16.46
N ASN A 18 8.10 15.40 17.01
CA ASN A 18 9.40 14.79 16.73
C ASN A 18 9.46 13.35 17.26
N ASP A 19 9.09 13.13 18.52
CA ASP A 19 9.05 11.79 19.12
C ASP A 19 7.99 10.91 18.46
N ALA A 20 6.82 11.47 18.15
CA ALA A 20 5.75 10.75 17.48
C ALA A 20 6.17 10.26 16.10
N TYR A 21 6.77 11.13 15.27
CA TYR A 21 7.23 10.77 13.93
C TYR A 21 8.40 9.79 13.95
N ALA A 22 9.39 10.01 14.82
CA ALA A 22 10.50 9.09 14.97
C ALA A 22 10.05 7.70 15.45
N SER A 23 9.12 7.65 16.39
CA SER A 23 8.52 6.40 16.88
C SER A 23 7.73 5.68 15.78
N ALA A 24 6.94 6.41 14.98
CA ALA A 24 6.20 5.84 13.87
C ALA A 24 7.16 5.28 12.79
N ALA A 25 8.19 6.03 12.41
CA ALA A 25 9.19 5.58 11.45
C ALA A 25 9.94 4.33 11.94
N ASN A 26 10.37 4.32 13.20
CA ASN A 26 10.99 3.15 13.81
C ASN A 26 10.06 1.93 13.85
N TYR A 27 8.79 2.13 14.13
CA TYR A 27 7.79 1.07 14.08
C TYR A 27 7.69 0.48 12.68
N LEU A 28 7.49 1.31 11.65
CA LEU A 28 7.38 0.87 10.26
C LEU A 28 8.63 0.11 9.82
N SER A 29 9.81 0.63 10.13
CA SER A 29 11.08 -0.04 9.84
C SER A 29 11.17 -1.42 10.47
N LYS A 30 10.83 -1.55 11.76
CA LYS A 30 10.89 -2.83 12.48
C LYS A 30 9.86 -3.86 12.04
N ILE A 31 8.72 -3.44 11.49
CA ILE A 31 7.72 -4.35 10.95
C ILE A 31 7.95 -4.69 9.47
N GLY A 32 9.06 -4.23 8.90
CA GLY A 32 9.54 -4.67 7.59
C GLY A 32 9.33 -3.71 6.43
N TRP A 33 9.18 -2.39 6.71
CA TRP A 33 9.14 -1.37 5.66
C TRP A 33 10.38 -1.43 4.77
N LYS A 34 10.19 -1.32 3.45
CA LYS A 34 11.22 -1.40 2.43
C LYS A 34 11.27 -0.10 1.64
N ASP A 35 12.28 0.73 1.89
CA ASP A 35 12.40 2.07 1.29
C ASP A 35 12.44 2.05 -0.24
N GLU A 36 13.04 1.00 -0.82
CA GLU A 36 13.20 0.85 -2.27
C GLU A 36 11.92 0.33 -2.97
N GLN A 37 10.86 0.02 -2.24
CA GLN A 37 9.63 -0.50 -2.82
C GLN A 37 8.51 0.53 -2.78
N PRO A 38 7.69 0.59 -3.86
CA PRO A 38 6.48 1.40 -3.84
C PRO A 38 5.44 0.80 -2.88
N CYS A 39 4.47 1.62 -2.49
CA CYS A 39 3.27 1.12 -1.81
C CYS A 39 2.29 0.49 -2.79
N PHE A 40 1.92 1.26 -3.82
CA PHE A 40 0.92 0.86 -4.80
C PHE A 40 1.07 1.61 -6.12
N TYR A 41 0.43 1.08 -7.15
CA TYR A 41 0.14 1.79 -8.40
C TYR A 41 -1.34 1.67 -8.75
N LYS A 42 -1.94 2.77 -9.18
CA LYS A 42 -3.27 2.73 -9.78
C LYS A 42 -3.19 2.10 -11.15
N ILE A 43 -4.10 1.17 -11.43
CA ILE A 43 -4.11 0.38 -12.65
C ILE A 43 -5.49 0.38 -13.31
N ASP A 44 -5.48 0.16 -14.63
CA ASP A 44 -6.66 -0.09 -15.42
C ASP A 44 -6.72 -1.59 -15.74
N LEU A 45 -7.72 -2.28 -15.19
CA LEU A 45 -7.85 -3.72 -15.32
C LEU A 45 -8.69 -4.13 -16.52
N SER A 46 -8.22 -5.15 -17.23
CA SER A 46 -9.03 -5.89 -18.20
C SER A 46 -10.13 -6.67 -17.49
N LYS A 47 -11.31 -6.75 -18.13
CA LYS A 47 -12.45 -7.55 -17.66
C LYS A 47 -12.16 -9.05 -17.61
N GLU A 48 -11.10 -9.50 -18.28
CA GLU A 48 -10.68 -10.91 -18.31
C GLU A 48 -9.97 -11.38 -17.04
N ILE A 49 -9.67 -10.48 -16.12
CA ILE A 49 -9.01 -10.87 -14.86
C ILE A 49 -9.94 -11.77 -14.03
N PRO A 50 -9.44 -12.94 -13.56
CA PRO A 50 -10.23 -13.79 -12.70
C PRO A 50 -10.62 -13.09 -11.39
N LYS A 51 -11.89 -13.14 -11.02
CA LYS A 51 -12.43 -12.46 -9.83
C LYS A 51 -11.72 -12.81 -8.52
N LYS A 52 -11.15 -14.02 -8.43
CA LYS A 52 -10.39 -14.47 -7.24
C LYS A 52 -9.19 -13.59 -6.89
N TYR A 53 -8.66 -12.83 -7.85
CA TYR A 53 -7.53 -11.92 -7.62
C TYR A 53 -7.95 -10.54 -7.09
N LEU A 54 -9.23 -10.22 -7.11
CA LEU A 54 -9.76 -8.94 -6.68
C LEU A 54 -10.02 -8.96 -5.17
N ASN A 55 -9.22 -8.24 -4.42
CA ASN A 55 -9.38 -8.11 -2.97
C ASN A 55 -10.23 -6.89 -2.64
N VAL A 56 -11.33 -7.10 -1.96
CA VAL A 56 -12.27 -6.06 -1.50
C VAL A 56 -12.25 -5.89 0.03
N SER A 57 -11.60 -6.81 0.73
CA SER A 57 -11.55 -6.84 2.20
C SER A 57 -10.15 -6.51 2.71
N ALA A 58 -10.11 -5.67 3.74
CA ALA A 58 -8.88 -5.32 4.45
C ALA A 58 -8.42 -6.39 5.47
N LYS A 59 -9.18 -7.46 5.67
CA LYS A 59 -8.83 -8.50 6.66
C LYS A 59 -7.58 -9.26 6.25
N LYS A 60 -7.49 -9.63 4.99
CA LYS A 60 -6.36 -10.36 4.41
C LYS A 60 -6.36 -10.18 2.90
N LEU A 61 -5.20 -9.88 2.32
CA LEU A 61 -5.01 -9.90 0.87
C LEU A 61 -4.64 -11.32 0.43
N ASN A 62 -5.41 -11.86 -0.50
CA ASN A 62 -5.30 -13.22 -0.98
C ASN A 62 -4.84 -13.28 -2.44
N ASN A 63 -4.50 -14.50 -2.88
CA ASN A 63 -4.17 -14.80 -4.27
C ASN A 63 -3.05 -13.91 -4.85
N LYS A 64 -2.02 -13.70 -4.05
CA LYS A 64 -0.83 -12.96 -4.47
C LYS A 64 -0.09 -13.68 -5.59
N LYS A 65 0.46 -12.89 -6.51
CA LYS A 65 1.33 -13.33 -7.59
C LYS A 65 2.46 -12.33 -7.80
N LYS A 66 3.47 -12.70 -8.55
CA LYS A 66 4.47 -11.75 -9.03
C LYS A 66 3.83 -10.74 -9.97
N LEU A 67 4.32 -9.49 -9.97
CA LEU A 67 3.77 -8.41 -10.79
C LEU A 67 3.71 -8.81 -12.28
N LYS A 68 4.75 -9.45 -12.79
CA LYS A 68 4.81 -9.93 -14.19
C LYS A 68 3.63 -10.83 -14.59
N TYR A 69 3.05 -11.59 -13.63
CA TYR A 69 1.87 -12.42 -13.90
C TYR A 69 0.65 -11.58 -14.21
N PHE A 70 0.50 -10.41 -13.56
CA PHE A 70 -0.67 -9.56 -13.73
C PHE A 70 -0.60 -8.62 -14.93
N ARG A 71 0.59 -8.38 -15.51
CA ARG A 71 0.76 -7.43 -16.63
C ARG A 71 -0.22 -7.66 -17.78
N LYS A 72 -0.48 -8.92 -18.14
CA LYS A 72 -1.44 -9.27 -19.21
C LYS A 72 -2.88 -8.81 -18.95
N TYR A 73 -3.21 -8.44 -17.72
CA TYR A 73 -4.53 -7.96 -17.33
C TYR A 73 -4.56 -6.45 -17.09
N ILE A 74 -3.46 -5.73 -17.32
CA ILE A 74 -3.31 -4.31 -17.02
C ILE A 74 -3.13 -3.55 -18.32
N SER A 75 -4.06 -2.64 -18.64
CA SER A 75 -4.01 -1.88 -19.88
C SER A 75 -2.99 -0.75 -19.86
N ASN A 76 -2.73 -0.16 -18.69
CA ASN A 76 -1.75 0.90 -18.48
C ASN A 76 -0.42 0.38 -17.91
N GLU A 77 -0.01 -0.83 -18.28
CA GLU A 77 1.18 -1.51 -17.76
C GLU A 77 2.49 -0.71 -17.95
N ASN A 78 2.56 0.18 -18.93
CA ASN A 78 3.72 1.02 -19.19
C ASN A 78 4.08 1.95 -18.02
N LEU A 79 3.15 2.21 -17.10
CA LEU A 79 3.39 2.98 -15.89
C LEU A 79 4.10 2.15 -14.79
N LEU A 80 4.21 0.84 -14.98
CA LEU A 80 4.78 -0.09 -14.03
C LEU A 80 6.22 -0.44 -14.42
N ASP A 81 7.18 0.02 -13.62
CA ASP A 81 8.60 -0.26 -13.84
C ASP A 81 8.87 -1.78 -13.82
N GLN A 82 9.58 -2.28 -14.83
CA GLN A 82 9.90 -3.70 -14.97
C GLN A 82 10.80 -4.23 -13.84
N LYS A 83 11.54 -3.34 -13.15
CA LYS A 83 12.36 -3.76 -11.99
C LYS A 83 11.54 -4.38 -10.87
N PHE A 84 10.23 -4.13 -10.84
CA PHE A 84 9.31 -4.68 -9.82
C PHE A 84 8.64 -6.00 -10.25
N ASP A 85 8.92 -6.52 -11.43
CA ASP A 85 8.25 -7.70 -12.01
C ASP A 85 8.31 -8.95 -11.15
N ASP A 86 9.38 -9.13 -10.40
CA ASP A 86 9.57 -10.29 -9.52
C ASP A 86 9.05 -10.07 -8.10
N LEU A 87 8.55 -8.88 -7.78
CA LEU A 87 7.91 -8.63 -6.50
C LEU A 87 6.53 -9.27 -6.43
N THR A 88 6.21 -9.81 -5.26
CA THR A 88 4.88 -10.34 -4.96
C THR A 88 3.92 -9.20 -4.66
N VAL A 89 2.77 -9.19 -5.34
CA VAL A 89 1.76 -8.15 -5.26
C VAL A 89 0.37 -8.73 -5.11
N SER A 90 -0.58 -7.89 -4.71
CA SER A 90 -2.01 -8.16 -4.73
C SER A 90 -2.73 -7.11 -5.54
N ILE A 91 -3.93 -7.42 -6.00
CA ILE A 91 -4.85 -6.44 -6.60
C ILE A 91 -5.94 -6.13 -5.59
N ILE A 92 -6.21 -4.84 -5.36
CA ILE A 92 -7.35 -4.39 -4.57
C ILE A 92 -8.32 -3.58 -5.43
N THR A 93 -9.60 -3.76 -5.16
CA THR A 93 -10.70 -2.98 -5.73
C THR A 93 -11.57 -2.47 -4.58
N PRO A 94 -11.15 -1.36 -3.92
CA PRO A 94 -11.70 -0.96 -2.62
C PRO A 94 -13.17 -0.54 -2.67
N ASP A 95 -13.69 -0.20 -3.84
CA ASP A 95 -15.05 0.32 -4.01
C ASP A 95 -16.03 -0.68 -4.63
N LYS A 96 -15.59 -1.88 -5.01
CA LYS A 96 -16.40 -2.85 -5.76
C LYS A 96 -17.72 -3.21 -5.08
N ASP A 97 -17.72 -3.37 -3.75
CA ASP A 97 -18.91 -3.80 -3.01
C ASP A 97 -19.64 -2.63 -2.36
N ILE A 98 -19.16 -1.40 -2.53
CA ILE A 98 -19.72 -0.18 -1.92
C ILE A 98 -20.64 0.55 -2.90
N ILE A 99 -20.31 0.49 -4.18
CA ILE A 99 -21.10 1.13 -5.24
C ILE A 99 -21.95 0.03 -5.89
N PRO A 100 -23.29 0.02 -5.71
CA PRO A 100 -24.18 -0.90 -6.39
C PRO A 100 -23.98 -0.75 -7.91
N ASP A 101 -23.98 -1.88 -8.62
CA ASP A 101 -23.82 -1.96 -10.08
C ASP A 101 -22.50 -1.38 -10.64
N ALA A 102 -21.46 -1.29 -9.81
CA ALA A 102 -20.12 -1.01 -10.31
C ALA A 102 -19.65 -2.15 -11.22
N GLU A 103 -20.10 -2.13 -12.47
CA GLU A 103 -19.58 -3.02 -13.52
C GLU A 103 -18.09 -2.80 -13.76
N ASN A 104 -17.58 -1.68 -13.30
CA ASN A 104 -16.21 -1.27 -13.48
C ASN A 104 -15.33 -1.79 -12.34
N LEU A 105 -14.24 -2.45 -12.74
CA LEU A 105 -13.15 -2.85 -11.84
C LEU A 105 -12.29 -1.62 -11.41
N SER A 106 -12.85 -0.44 -11.50
CA SER A 106 -12.19 0.83 -11.19
C SER A 106 -12.87 1.48 -9.97
N PRO A 107 -12.09 2.10 -9.08
CA PRO A 107 -10.63 2.11 -9.10
C PRO A 107 -10.00 0.77 -8.68
N ALA A 108 -8.91 0.41 -9.34
CA ALA A 108 -8.12 -0.78 -9.01
C ALA A 108 -6.65 -0.40 -8.77
N TYR A 109 -5.99 -1.14 -7.90
CA TYR A 109 -4.61 -0.87 -7.52
C TYR A 109 -3.82 -2.17 -7.41
N ILE A 110 -2.59 -2.17 -7.91
CA ILE A 110 -1.54 -3.12 -7.53
C ILE A 110 -0.93 -2.62 -6.22
N VAL A 111 -0.87 -3.49 -5.22
CA VAL A 111 -0.31 -3.18 -3.90
C VAL A 111 0.85 -4.10 -3.56
N PHE A 112 1.89 -3.50 -2.97
CA PHE A 112 3.15 -4.15 -2.60
C PHE A 112 3.22 -4.40 -1.08
N ASP A 113 4.32 -4.98 -0.61
CA ASP A 113 4.51 -5.29 0.81
C ASP A 113 4.33 -4.07 1.72
N ASN A 114 4.85 -2.90 1.31
CA ASN A 114 4.72 -1.66 2.10
C ASN A 114 3.26 -1.26 2.34
N TYR A 115 2.40 -1.48 1.36
CA TYR A 115 0.97 -1.25 1.53
C TYR A 115 0.37 -2.18 2.61
N GLU A 116 0.75 -3.46 2.63
CA GLU A 116 0.28 -4.40 3.63
C GLU A 116 0.78 -4.07 5.05
N ILE A 117 1.96 -3.48 5.16
CA ILE A 117 2.48 -3.00 6.44
C ILE A 117 1.56 -1.92 7.02
N ILE A 118 1.15 -0.95 6.20
CA ILE A 118 0.16 0.07 6.63
C ILE A 118 -1.18 -0.57 6.95
N LEU A 119 -1.61 -1.55 6.12
CA LEU A 119 -2.88 -2.26 6.32
C LEU A 119 -2.92 -3.03 7.65
N LYS A 120 -1.78 -3.55 8.13
CA LYS A 120 -1.69 -4.19 9.45
C LYS A 120 -1.87 -3.20 10.60
N TRP A 121 -1.45 -1.96 10.41
CA TRP A 121 -1.64 -0.89 11.38
C TRP A 121 -3.11 -0.47 11.47
N ASN A 122 -3.72 -0.21 10.33
CA ASN A 122 -5.16 0.13 10.26
C ASN A 122 -5.81 -0.68 9.13
N ARG A 123 -6.71 -1.58 9.49
CA ARG A 123 -7.40 -2.49 8.57
C ARG A 123 -8.43 -1.77 7.70
N SER A 124 -7.98 -0.79 6.93
CA SER A 124 -8.79 -0.07 5.95
C SER A 124 -8.03 0.06 4.64
N LEU A 125 -8.59 -0.46 3.54
CA LEU A 125 -7.98 -0.36 2.21
C LEU A 125 -7.78 1.10 1.81
N ARG A 126 -8.77 1.96 2.05
CA ARG A 126 -8.71 3.38 1.70
C ARG A 126 -7.74 4.15 2.57
N PHE A 127 -7.69 3.88 3.86
CA PHE A 127 -6.72 4.49 4.76
C PHE A 127 -5.29 4.20 4.32
N SER A 128 -4.99 2.94 3.99
CA SER A 128 -3.65 2.55 3.53
C SER A 128 -3.27 3.25 2.22
N LEU A 129 -4.21 3.40 1.27
CA LEU A 129 -3.98 4.19 0.05
C LEU A 129 -3.68 5.66 0.38
N ALA A 130 -4.44 6.27 1.29
CA ALA A 130 -4.26 7.67 1.67
C ALA A 130 -2.89 7.91 2.33
N VAL A 131 -2.47 7.04 3.25
CA VAL A 131 -1.15 7.13 3.91
C VAL A 131 -0.02 6.99 2.90
N CYS A 132 -0.10 6.01 2.00
CA CYS A 132 0.90 5.83 0.95
C CYS A 132 0.98 7.03 -0.01
N THR A 133 -0.18 7.59 -0.39
CA THR A 133 -0.24 8.79 -1.24
C THR A 133 0.39 10.01 -0.55
N LEU A 134 0.12 10.18 0.74
CA LEU A 134 0.68 11.26 1.54
C LEU A 134 2.21 11.14 1.63
N LYS A 135 2.72 9.94 1.89
CA LYS A 135 4.16 9.64 1.88
C LYS A 135 4.81 10.04 0.56
N ASP A 136 4.22 9.64 -0.58
CA ASP A 136 4.77 9.93 -1.90
C ASP A 136 4.80 11.44 -2.20
N LYS A 137 3.78 12.18 -1.76
CA LYS A 137 3.76 13.65 -1.88
C LYS A 137 4.88 14.30 -1.07
N PHE A 138 5.08 13.90 0.18
CA PHE A 138 6.16 14.44 1.01
C PHE A 138 7.55 14.18 0.43
N ILE A 139 7.80 13.01 -0.13
CA ILE A 139 9.10 12.70 -0.76
C ILE A 139 9.35 13.54 -2.00
N ASN A 140 8.32 13.84 -2.79
CA ASN A 140 8.44 14.60 -4.02
C ASN A 140 8.50 16.12 -3.81
N GLU A 141 8.14 16.61 -2.62
CA GLU A 141 8.20 18.05 -2.26
C GLU A 141 9.47 18.44 -1.49
N LEU A 142 10.29 17.47 -1.09
CA LEU A 142 11.59 17.68 -0.44
C LEU A 142 12.73 17.60 -1.46
#